data_860de4ddb3b83c8e7e15802a6a8ce769
#
_entry.id   860de4ddb3b83c8e7e15802a6a8ce769
#
_cell.length_a   1.000
_cell.length_b   1.000
_cell.length_c   1.000
_cell.angle_alpha   90.00
_cell.angle_beta   90.00
_cell.angle_gamma   90.00
#
_symmetry.space_group_name_H-M   'P 1'
#
loop_
_entity.id
_entity.type
_entity.pdbx_description
1 polymer ?
#
loop_
_entity_poly.entity_id
_entity_poly.type
_entity_poly.pdbx_seq_one_letter_code
_entity_poly.pdbx_strand_id
1 'polypeptide(L)'
;MNRDEVLLKAGDYINGQRAKDYGDAYDNFTRIADGWNIIVKEAFVTTGYITPQHVALMMDWVKTARLLHDTDHDDSWIDKCGYSALGAEFHEREKKIKKAQEAFMGNRNEKAG
;
A
#
# COMPACT_ATOMS: atom_id res chain seq x y z
N MET A 1 24.17 -1.78 -11.48
CA MET A 1 24.63 -0.41 -11.07
C MET A 1 25.39 -0.49 -9.75
N ASN A 2 26.48 0.25 -9.65
CA ASN A 2 27.15 0.43 -8.35
C ASN A 2 26.43 1.51 -7.52
N ARG A 3 26.86 1.66 -6.25
CA ARG A 3 26.19 2.60 -5.33
C ARG A 3 26.25 4.06 -5.79
N ASP A 4 27.35 4.44 -6.41
CA ASP A 4 27.54 5.83 -6.87
C ASP A 4 26.60 6.16 -8.04
N GLU A 5 26.42 5.22 -8.96
CA GLU A 5 25.48 5.37 -10.06
C GLU A 5 24.05 5.46 -9.58
N VAL A 6 23.68 4.66 -8.56
CA VAL A 6 22.35 4.72 -7.94
C VAL A 6 22.11 6.08 -7.32
N LEU A 7 23.07 6.60 -6.57
CA LEU A 7 22.96 7.90 -5.91
C LEU A 7 22.85 9.06 -6.92
N LEU A 8 23.60 8.98 -8.01
CA LEU A 8 23.55 9.99 -9.07
C LEU A 8 22.17 10.01 -9.73
N LYS A 9 21.65 8.84 -10.11
CA LYS A 9 20.31 8.72 -10.71
C LYS A 9 19.21 9.14 -9.74
N ALA A 10 19.32 8.77 -8.48
CA ALA A 10 18.37 9.18 -7.45
C ALA A 10 18.33 10.71 -7.31
N GLY A 11 19.49 11.36 -7.30
CA GLY A 11 19.58 12.82 -7.29
C GLY A 11 18.86 13.47 -8.47
N ASP A 12 19.05 12.93 -9.65
CA ASP A 12 18.39 13.42 -10.86
C ASP A 12 16.87 13.28 -10.77
N TYR A 13 16.38 12.16 -10.23
CA TYR A 13 14.95 11.93 -10.07
C TYR A 13 14.31 12.87 -9.05
N ILE A 14 14.91 13.02 -7.87
CA ILE A 14 14.29 13.83 -6.81
C ILE A 14 14.39 15.34 -7.07
N ASN A 15 15.36 15.78 -7.85
CA ASN A 15 15.57 17.20 -8.17
C ASN A 15 15.00 17.61 -9.54
N GLY A 16 14.58 16.64 -10.36
CA GLY A 16 14.09 16.87 -11.72
C GLY A 16 12.58 16.85 -11.83
N GLN A 17 12.08 16.03 -12.75
CA GLN A 17 10.65 15.95 -13.08
C GLN A 17 9.78 15.55 -11.89
N ARG A 18 10.26 14.64 -11.03
CA ARG A 18 9.49 14.24 -9.84
C ARG A 18 9.24 15.38 -8.88
N ALA A 19 10.21 16.25 -8.67
CA ALA A 19 10.01 17.43 -7.83
C ALA A 19 8.88 18.34 -8.37
N LYS A 20 8.75 18.45 -9.67
CA LYS A 20 7.66 19.19 -10.32
C LYS A 20 6.31 18.48 -10.17
N ASP A 21 6.28 17.15 -10.38
CA ASP A 21 5.05 16.36 -10.37
C ASP A 21 4.45 16.22 -8.98
N TYR A 22 5.30 16.08 -7.94
CA TYR A 22 4.85 15.83 -6.57
C TYR A 22 4.77 17.12 -5.73
N GLY A 23 5.33 18.23 -6.20
CA GLY A 23 5.45 19.45 -5.42
C GLY A 23 6.52 19.32 -4.34
N ASP A 24 6.33 20.02 -3.22
CA ASP A 24 7.24 19.93 -2.09
C ASP A 24 7.20 18.55 -1.47
N ALA A 25 8.36 17.92 -1.37
CA ALA A 25 8.46 16.54 -0.87
C ALA A 25 7.98 16.41 0.58
N TYR A 26 8.29 17.38 1.43
CA TYR A 26 7.86 17.34 2.83
C TYR A 26 6.34 17.43 2.94
N ASP A 27 5.71 18.30 2.18
CA ASP A 27 4.25 18.44 2.17
C ASP A 27 3.57 17.16 1.68
N ASN A 28 4.10 16.58 0.61
CA ASN A 28 3.57 15.33 0.08
C ASN A 28 3.70 14.18 1.09
N PHE A 29 4.85 14.05 1.74
CA PHE A 29 5.08 13.02 2.74
C PHE A 29 4.24 13.23 3.98
N THR A 30 3.97 14.49 4.37
CA THR A 30 3.06 14.81 5.46
C THR A 30 1.64 14.33 5.15
N ARG A 31 1.14 14.57 3.94
CA ARG A 31 -0.17 14.07 3.51
C ARG A 31 -0.22 12.53 3.52
N ILE A 32 0.85 11.89 3.07
CA ILE A 32 0.96 10.42 3.11
C ILE A 32 0.91 9.94 4.55
N ALA A 33 1.70 10.53 5.44
CA ALA A 33 1.76 10.15 6.85
C ALA A 33 0.40 10.30 7.53
N ASP A 34 -0.33 11.38 7.26
CA ASP A 34 -1.65 11.62 7.82
C ASP A 34 -2.63 10.48 7.48
N GLY A 35 -2.67 10.09 6.21
CA GLY A 35 -3.53 8.99 5.78
C GLY A 35 -3.07 7.63 6.31
N TRP A 36 -1.78 7.38 6.29
CA TRP A 36 -1.22 6.14 6.80
C TRP A 36 -1.45 5.96 8.30
N ASN A 37 -1.41 7.04 9.08
CA ASN A 37 -1.71 6.98 10.52
C ASN A 37 -3.14 6.49 10.77
N ILE A 38 -4.09 6.90 9.95
CA ILE A 38 -5.48 6.41 10.05
C ILE A 38 -5.53 4.91 9.73
N ILE A 39 -4.92 4.51 8.63
CA ILE A 39 -4.94 3.10 8.17
C ILE A 39 -4.26 2.19 9.19
N VAL A 40 -3.08 2.56 9.67
CA VAL A 40 -2.31 1.77 10.63
C VAL A 40 -3.06 1.63 11.95
N LYS A 41 -3.65 2.71 12.44
CA LYS A 41 -4.44 2.70 13.68
C LYS A 41 -5.61 1.71 13.58
N GLU A 42 -6.38 1.80 12.50
CA GLU A 42 -7.52 0.89 12.29
C GLU A 42 -7.09 -0.55 12.07
N ALA A 43 -5.95 -0.77 11.39
CA ALA A 43 -5.39 -2.10 11.21
C ALA A 43 -5.07 -2.75 12.56
N PHE A 44 -4.44 -2.02 13.48
CA PHE A 44 -4.11 -2.55 14.81
C PHE A 44 -5.35 -2.82 15.63
N VAL A 45 -6.41 -2.01 15.51
CA VAL A 45 -7.68 -2.22 16.22
C VAL A 45 -8.42 -3.44 15.69
N THR A 46 -8.42 -3.66 14.38
CA THR A 46 -9.25 -4.70 13.75
C THR A 46 -8.55 -6.04 13.61
N THR A 47 -7.28 -6.05 13.21
CA THR A 47 -6.53 -7.29 12.96
C THR A 47 -5.31 -7.46 13.86
N GLY A 48 -4.87 -6.41 14.54
CA GLY A 48 -3.68 -6.43 15.39
C GLY A 48 -2.35 -6.24 14.64
N TYR A 49 -2.38 -6.17 13.32
CA TYR A 49 -1.20 -5.99 12.47
C TYR A 49 -1.59 -5.51 11.08
N ILE A 50 -0.60 -5.11 10.29
CA ILE A 50 -0.81 -4.67 8.90
C ILE A 50 -0.86 -5.90 8.00
N THR A 51 -1.94 -6.03 7.22
CA THR A 51 -2.13 -7.11 6.25
C THR A 51 -1.79 -6.64 4.84
N PRO A 52 -1.67 -7.55 3.85
CA PRO A 52 -1.50 -7.15 2.45
C PRO A 52 -2.60 -6.22 1.94
N GLN A 53 -3.84 -6.39 2.39
CA GLN A 53 -4.93 -5.48 2.05
C GLN A 53 -4.70 -4.07 2.57
N HIS A 54 -4.19 -3.95 3.80
CA HIS A 54 -3.82 -2.65 4.36
C HIS A 54 -2.71 -1.98 3.54
N VAL A 55 -1.73 -2.77 3.06
CA VAL A 55 -0.68 -2.24 2.19
C VAL A 55 -1.28 -1.70 0.89
N ALA A 56 -2.25 -2.39 0.28
CA ALA A 56 -2.94 -1.91 -0.91
C ALA A 56 -3.62 -0.55 -0.65
N LEU A 57 -4.29 -0.41 0.51
CA LEU A 57 -4.91 0.86 0.91
C LEU A 57 -3.85 1.95 1.15
N MET A 58 -2.73 1.60 1.75
CA MET A 58 -1.64 2.54 1.99
C MET A 58 -1.04 3.04 0.68
N MET A 59 -0.86 2.16 -0.29
CA MET A 59 -0.34 2.54 -1.61
C MET A 59 -1.36 3.35 -2.40
N ASP A 60 -2.64 3.02 -2.31
CA ASP A 60 -3.72 3.84 -2.88
C ASP A 60 -3.69 5.26 -2.31
N TRP A 61 -3.49 5.38 -1.01
CA TRP A 61 -3.38 6.70 -0.35
C TRP A 61 -2.19 7.51 -0.85
N VAL A 62 -1.05 6.88 -1.14
CA VAL A 62 0.11 7.58 -1.74
C VAL A 62 -0.30 8.29 -3.03
N LYS A 63 -1.12 7.64 -3.85
CA LYS A 63 -1.63 8.22 -5.09
C LYS A 63 -2.67 9.30 -4.83
N THR A 64 -3.51 9.13 -3.83
CA THR A 64 -4.44 10.18 -3.39
C THR A 64 -3.69 11.43 -2.93
N ALA A 65 -2.66 11.27 -2.11
CA ALA A 65 -1.84 12.40 -1.64
C ALA A 65 -1.22 13.16 -2.80
N ARG A 66 -0.73 12.45 -3.81
CA ARG A 66 -0.19 13.05 -5.02
C ARG A 66 -1.26 13.83 -5.81
N LEU A 67 -2.43 13.23 -5.97
CA LEU A 67 -3.55 13.87 -6.68
C LEU A 67 -4.07 15.12 -5.97
N LEU A 68 -3.91 15.22 -4.66
CA LEU A 68 -4.25 16.43 -3.92
C LEU A 68 -3.35 17.62 -4.31
N HIS A 69 -2.14 17.33 -4.78
CA HIS A 69 -1.26 18.37 -5.35
C HIS A 69 -1.62 18.67 -6.81
N ASP A 70 -1.92 17.63 -7.59
CA ASP A 70 -2.25 17.77 -9.03
C ASP A 70 -3.27 16.70 -9.42
N THR A 71 -4.54 17.12 -9.50
CA THR A 71 -5.65 16.22 -9.86
C THR A 71 -5.66 15.80 -11.32
N ASP A 72 -4.84 16.42 -12.16
CA ASP A 72 -4.74 16.11 -13.58
C ASP A 72 -3.72 15.02 -13.89
N HIS A 73 -3.09 14.43 -12.87
CA HIS A 73 -2.11 13.38 -13.06
C HIS A 73 -2.77 12.02 -13.32
N ASP A 74 -2.97 11.71 -14.61
CA ASP A 74 -3.72 10.52 -15.06
C ASP A 74 -3.18 9.20 -14.49
N ASP A 75 -1.85 9.03 -14.49
CA ASP A 75 -1.22 7.80 -14.00
C ASP A 75 -1.59 7.48 -12.54
N SER A 76 -1.76 8.52 -11.71
CA SER A 76 -2.15 8.31 -10.32
C SER A 76 -3.57 7.77 -10.19
N TRP A 77 -4.51 8.22 -11.03
CA TRP A 77 -5.86 7.65 -11.07
C TRP A 77 -5.84 6.19 -11.51
N ILE A 78 -5.03 5.87 -12.52
CA ILE A 78 -4.85 4.50 -13.02
C ILE A 78 -4.25 3.62 -11.95
N ASP A 79 -3.19 4.08 -11.28
CA ASP A 79 -2.51 3.33 -10.21
C ASP A 79 -3.44 3.04 -9.05
N LYS A 80 -4.31 3.99 -8.67
CA LYS A 80 -5.33 3.77 -7.63
C LYS A 80 -6.24 2.60 -7.97
N CYS A 81 -6.69 2.53 -9.20
CA CYS A 81 -7.52 1.41 -9.67
C CYS A 81 -6.76 0.09 -9.57
N GLY A 82 -5.48 0.08 -9.92
CA GLY A 82 -4.61 -1.09 -9.81
C GLY A 82 -4.47 -1.58 -8.37
N TYR A 83 -4.19 -0.71 -7.45
CA TYR A 83 -4.08 -1.07 -6.02
C TYR A 83 -5.41 -1.57 -5.46
N SER A 84 -6.52 -0.96 -5.84
CA SER A 84 -7.85 -1.42 -5.43
C SER A 84 -8.15 -2.83 -5.95
N ALA A 85 -7.81 -3.10 -7.21
CA ALA A 85 -7.99 -4.44 -7.80
C ALA A 85 -7.14 -5.49 -7.08
N LEU A 86 -5.87 -5.18 -6.80
CA LEU A 86 -4.97 -6.07 -6.07
C LEU A 86 -5.47 -6.32 -4.65
N GLY A 87 -5.90 -5.28 -3.95
CA GLY A 87 -6.43 -5.41 -2.59
C GLY A 87 -7.64 -6.31 -2.53
N ALA A 88 -8.55 -6.18 -3.49
CA ALA A 88 -9.72 -7.05 -3.58
C ALA A 88 -9.33 -8.52 -3.84
N GLU A 89 -8.36 -8.75 -4.71
CA GLU A 89 -7.84 -10.09 -4.99
C GLU A 89 -7.18 -10.70 -3.75
N PHE A 90 -6.42 -9.93 -2.98
CA PHE A 90 -5.80 -10.38 -1.74
C PHE A 90 -6.84 -10.81 -0.72
N HIS A 91 -7.97 -10.13 -0.66
CA HIS A 91 -9.08 -10.50 0.22
C HIS A 91 -9.59 -11.91 -0.11
N GLU A 92 -9.79 -12.22 -1.38
CA GLU A 92 -10.20 -13.56 -1.81
C GLU A 92 -9.17 -14.63 -1.44
N ARG A 93 -7.88 -14.30 -1.62
CA ARG A 93 -6.80 -15.22 -1.26
C ARG A 93 -6.74 -15.47 0.25
N GLU A 94 -6.90 -14.45 1.06
CA GLU A 94 -6.94 -14.58 2.53
C GLU A 94 -8.12 -15.43 2.99
N LYS A 95 -9.30 -15.27 2.39
CA LYS A 95 -10.46 -16.12 2.66
C LYS A 95 -10.16 -17.59 2.39
N LYS A 96 -9.49 -17.89 1.27
CA LYS A 96 -9.11 -19.26 0.91
C LYS A 96 -8.11 -19.85 1.90
N ILE A 97 -7.11 -19.07 2.30
CA ILE A 97 -6.10 -19.49 3.28
C ILE A 97 -6.76 -19.78 4.62
N LYS A 98 -7.62 -18.88 5.10
CA LYS A 98 -8.36 -19.03 6.37
C LYS A 98 -9.24 -20.29 6.33
N LYS A 99 -9.97 -20.50 5.24
CA LYS A 99 -10.83 -21.67 5.06
C LYS A 99 -10.02 -22.97 5.09
N ALA A 100 -8.85 -22.98 4.43
CA ALA A 100 -7.97 -24.14 4.45
C ALA A 100 -7.40 -24.42 5.85
N GLN A 101 -7.04 -23.35 6.60
CA GLN A 101 -6.58 -23.48 7.98
C GLN A 101 -7.69 -24.02 8.89
N GLU A 102 -8.90 -23.52 8.77
CA GLU A 102 -10.07 -23.99 9.52
C GLU A 102 -10.37 -25.46 9.23
N ALA A 103 -10.31 -25.86 7.96
CA ALA A 103 -10.47 -27.27 7.56
C ALA A 103 -9.39 -28.16 8.16
N PHE A 104 -8.14 -27.72 8.14
CA PHE A 104 -7.01 -28.44 8.74
C PHE A 104 -7.19 -28.59 10.25
N MET A 105 -7.57 -27.53 10.94
CA MET A 105 -7.82 -27.56 12.39
C MET A 105 -9.03 -28.43 12.74
N GLY A 106 -10.08 -28.38 11.94
CA GLY A 106 -11.25 -29.24 12.09
C GLY A 106 -10.89 -30.72 11.98
N ASN A 107 -10.15 -31.12 10.95
CA ASN A 107 -9.66 -32.48 10.76
C ASN A 107 -8.76 -32.94 11.91
N ARG A 108 -7.90 -32.06 12.40
CA ARG A 108 -7.01 -32.36 13.53
C ARG A 108 -7.81 -32.61 14.81
N ASN A 109 -8.84 -31.81 15.07
CA ASN A 109 -9.71 -31.99 16.23
C ASN A 109 -10.51 -33.28 16.14
N GLU A 110 -11.02 -33.63 14.98
CA GLU A 110 -11.72 -34.89 14.73
C GLU A 110 -10.82 -36.11 15.01
N LYS A 111 -9.54 -36.03 14.59
CA LYS A 111 -8.56 -37.10 14.85
C LYS A 111 -8.16 -37.19 16.31
N ALA A 112 -8.16 -36.09 17.04
CA ALA A 112 -7.82 -36.03 18.46
C ALA A 112 -8.96 -36.50 19.37
N GLY A 113 -10.17 -36.42 18.86
CA GLY A 113 -11.37 -36.92 19.57
C GLY A 113 -11.61 -38.34 19.31
#